data_c47c84daa7c90b0306a7d0e448cc8816
#
_entry.id   c47c84daa7c90b0306a7d0e448cc8816
#
_cell.length_a   1.000
_cell.length_b   1.000
_cell.length_c   1.000
_cell.angle_alpha   90.00
_cell.angle_beta   90.00
_cell.angle_gamma   90.00
#
_symmetry.space_group_name_H-M   'P 1'
#
loop_
_entity.id
_entity.type
_entity.pdbx_description
1 polymer ?
#
loop_
_entity_poly.entity_id
_entity_poly.type
_entity_poly.pdbx_seq_one_letter_code
_entity_poly.pdbx_strand_id
1 'polypeptide(L)'
;MNTLIEKYKKNSNFRLAVQLLFILVLSRVVMLIMVPVYNGIMGTNRSFSFLMNEWDAKRYQFMVDNGYTFPLDTDPQANWAFFPMYVIVCQFVKLLTFWKADTYWVGMFVSNVCIYIAAYFGIKWLRDRYEINNGTQPDINNNYGILLGVLMFMAPYSFYCASVYTEAMFIMFIVLFFYFSQKKQWLIAGLMSAFASATRIVGCTLVFALIIELYLDYKNKNTVIDSKKAGIWQNVRDFVIHFIKMPKEILSVMLCPLGTFIYMTFLRFFCGDVWAFMHVQIAWREDSYFPVIGVMWKACTGQIEPRYTYMGWFCIAAFAVYAYMIYRKYYSMAFFGIIALLVPLTSHVMSTCRFIIGSFVIFIGAYDLMTAGGREYLELKNEKKIITIDSIVLIIFFALELFLLFLWYNSDCWLM
;
A
#
# COMPACT_ATOMS: atom_id res chain seq x y z
N MET A 1 17.31 -7.60 -32.02
CA MET A 1 15.99 -6.91 -32.02
C MET A 1 14.85 -7.90 -32.30
N ASN A 2 14.90 -8.75 -33.35
CA ASN A 2 13.82 -9.69 -33.69
C ASN A 2 13.50 -10.70 -32.57
N THR A 3 14.49 -11.23 -31.86
CA THR A 3 14.31 -12.18 -30.73
C THR A 3 13.55 -11.57 -29.52
N LEU A 4 13.75 -10.29 -29.22
CA LEU A 4 13.02 -9.60 -28.15
C LEU A 4 11.58 -9.31 -28.54
N ILE A 5 11.32 -8.95 -29.79
CA ILE A 5 9.97 -8.73 -30.33
C ILE A 5 9.17 -10.04 -30.32
N GLU A 6 9.80 -11.15 -30.72
CA GLU A 6 9.15 -12.47 -30.63
C GLU A 6 8.86 -12.89 -29.19
N LYS A 7 9.80 -12.66 -28.25
CA LYS A 7 9.58 -12.93 -26.84
C LYS A 7 8.44 -12.08 -26.26
N TYR A 8 8.36 -10.80 -26.64
CA TYR A 8 7.26 -9.90 -26.24
C TYR A 8 5.91 -10.41 -26.73
N LYS A 9 5.81 -10.90 -27.97
CA LYS A 9 4.59 -11.44 -28.54
C LYS A 9 4.18 -12.79 -27.92
N LYS A 10 5.13 -13.67 -27.61
CA LYS A 10 4.87 -15.05 -27.16
C LYS A 10 4.76 -15.20 -25.64
N ASN A 11 5.44 -14.35 -24.86
CA ASN A 11 5.51 -14.50 -23.39
C ASN A 11 4.69 -13.40 -22.69
N SER A 12 3.53 -13.76 -22.15
CA SER A 12 2.62 -12.88 -21.42
C SER A 12 3.29 -12.19 -20.22
N ASN A 13 4.12 -12.91 -19.45
CA ASN A 13 4.79 -12.36 -18.30
C ASN A 13 5.88 -11.33 -18.71
N PHE A 14 6.61 -11.60 -19.77
CA PHE A 14 7.59 -10.65 -20.29
C PHE A 14 6.92 -9.40 -20.86
N ARG A 15 5.81 -9.57 -21.61
CA ARG A 15 5.02 -8.43 -22.10
C ARG A 15 4.49 -7.57 -20.96
N LEU A 16 3.92 -8.18 -19.91
CA LEU A 16 3.45 -7.48 -18.72
C LEU A 16 4.58 -6.66 -18.07
N ALA A 17 5.75 -7.29 -17.88
CA ALA A 17 6.91 -6.62 -17.29
C ALA A 17 7.33 -5.37 -18.10
N VAL A 18 7.40 -5.49 -19.43
CA VAL A 18 7.76 -4.37 -20.32
C VAL A 18 6.70 -3.27 -20.28
N GLN A 19 5.41 -3.62 -20.33
CA GLN A 19 4.32 -2.63 -20.27
C GLN A 19 4.34 -1.85 -18.94
N LEU A 20 4.53 -2.55 -17.82
CA LEU A 20 4.62 -1.91 -16.51
C LEU A 20 5.84 -1.00 -16.39
N LEU A 21 7.00 -1.45 -16.90
CA LEU A 21 8.19 -0.62 -16.92
C LEU A 21 7.97 0.67 -17.74
N PHE A 22 7.32 0.55 -18.88
CA PHE A 22 6.98 1.71 -19.71
C PHE A 22 6.07 2.71 -18.97
N ILE A 23 4.99 2.23 -18.32
CA ILE A 23 4.06 3.09 -17.56
C ILE A 23 4.79 3.72 -16.37
N LEU A 24 5.62 2.96 -15.65
CA LEU A 24 6.42 3.48 -14.54
C LEU A 24 7.35 4.61 -15.03
N VAL A 25 8.12 4.38 -16.08
CA VAL A 25 9.02 5.39 -16.65
C VAL A 25 8.24 6.62 -17.10
N LEU A 26 7.11 6.42 -17.80
CA LEU A 26 6.25 7.52 -18.23
C LEU A 26 5.79 8.38 -17.04
N SER A 27 5.33 7.75 -15.97
CA SER A 27 4.91 8.48 -14.76
C SER A 27 6.05 9.30 -14.14
N ARG A 28 7.29 8.78 -14.16
CA ARG A 28 8.48 9.52 -13.64
C ARG A 28 8.91 10.63 -14.57
N VAL A 29 8.79 10.45 -15.88
CA VAL A 29 9.01 11.52 -16.85
C VAL A 29 8.01 12.67 -16.64
N VAL A 30 6.75 12.36 -16.38
CA VAL A 30 5.74 13.39 -16.05
C VAL A 30 6.15 14.17 -14.79
N MET A 31 6.59 13.50 -13.73
CA MET A 31 7.07 14.16 -12.51
C MET A 31 8.28 15.08 -12.81
N LEU A 32 9.21 14.65 -13.66
CA LEU A 32 10.35 15.46 -14.08
C LEU A 32 9.91 16.68 -14.91
N ILE A 33 8.93 16.55 -15.79
CA ILE A 33 8.37 17.66 -16.60
C ILE A 33 7.67 18.68 -15.68
N MET A 34 7.08 18.27 -14.60
CA MET A 34 6.45 19.17 -13.63
C MET A 34 7.47 20.10 -12.92
N VAL A 35 8.76 19.76 -12.89
CA VAL A 35 9.79 20.61 -12.27
C VAL A 35 9.95 21.96 -12.98
N PRO A 36 10.23 22.03 -14.31
CA PRO A 36 10.29 23.31 -15.00
C PRO A 36 8.96 24.06 -15.01
N VAL A 37 7.82 23.34 -15.02
CA VAL A 37 6.48 23.97 -14.89
C VAL A 37 6.36 24.66 -13.53
N TYR A 38 6.67 23.96 -12.44
CA TYR A 38 6.67 24.52 -11.09
C TYR A 38 7.63 25.74 -10.99
N ASN A 39 8.88 25.56 -11.43
CA ASN A 39 9.87 26.63 -11.37
C ASN A 39 9.46 27.87 -12.17
N GLY A 40 8.83 27.67 -13.33
CA GLY A 40 8.32 28.79 -14.16
C GLY A 40 7.18 29.54 -13.48
N ILE A 41 6.25 28.84 -12.82
CA ILE A 41 5.13 29.47 -12.10
C ILE A 41 5.61 30.19 -10.84
N MET A 42 6.52 29.57 -10.07
CA MET A 42 6.97 30.08 -8.78
C MET A 42 8.19 31.03 -8.88
N GLY A 43 8.75 31.23 -10.06
CA GLY A 43 9.94 32.04 -10.25
C GLY A 43 11.19 31.50 -9.56
N THR A 44 11.31 30.18 -9.43
CA THR A 44 12.41 29.48 -8.74
C THR A 44 13.27 28.67 -9.72
N ASN A 45 14.40 28.15 -9.24
CA ASN A 45 15.27 27.25 -10.01
C ASN A 45 15.70 26.08 -9.11
N ARG A 46 14.73 25.28 -8.65
CA ARG A 46 14.94 24.15 -7.76
C ARG A 46 15.11 22.86 -8.56
N SER A 47 16.01 21.98 -8.09
CA SER A 47 16.21 20.67 -8.71
C SER A 47 15.07 19.71 -8.35
N PHE A 48 14.90 18.63 -9.13
CA PHE A 48 13.96 17.55 -8.84
C PHE A 48 14.21 16.93 -7.47
N SER A 49 15.46 16.63 -7.14
CA SER A 49 15.83 16.04 -5.85
C SER A 49 15.49 16.96 -4.67
N PHE A 50 15.60 18.28 -4.85
CA PHE A 50 15.20 19.25 -3.83
C PHE A 50 13.68 19.23 -3.63
N LEU A 51 12.90 19.28 -4.72
CA LEU A 51 11.44 19.36 -4.68
C LEU A 51 10.77 18.07 -4.18
N MET A 52 11.39 16.92 -4.45
CA MET A 52 10.88 15.63 -4.00
C MET A 52 11.33 15.22 -2.60
N ASN A 53 12.30 15.95 -2.01
CA ASN A 53 12.88 15.63 -0.72
C ASN A 53 12.20 16.39 0.42
N GLU A 54 10.93 16.06 0.68
CA GLU A 54 10.13 16.74 1.70
C GLU A 54 9.76 15.81 2.87
N TRP A 55 9.55 16.41 4.04
CA TRP A 55 9.09 15.79 5.29
C TRP A 55 9.85 14.50 5.68
N ASP A 56 9.15 13.36 5.72
CA ASP A 56 9.72 12.07 6.14
C ASP A 56 10.87 11.60 5.25
N ALA A 57 10.94 12.05 3.98
CA ALA A 57 12.06 11.71 3.09
C ALA A 57 13.41 12.10 3.68
N LYS A 58 13.49 13.29 4.28
CA LYS A 58 14.71 13.79 4.94
C LYS A 58 15.08 12.92 6.15
N ARG A 59 14.08 12.46 6.92
CA ARG A 59 14.28 11.61 8.08
C ARG A 59 14.76 10.22 7.68
N TYR A 60 14.17 9.61 6.64
CA TYR A 60 14.65 8.31 6.14
C TYR A 60 16.09 8.38 5.65
N GLN A 61 16.45 9.44 4.91
CA GLN A 61 17.85 9.64 4.48
C GLN A 61 18.80 9.76 5.66
N PHE A 62 18.45 10.58 6.65
CA PHE A 62 19.23 10.71 7.87
C PHE A 62 19.46 9.35 8.55
N MET A 63 18.40 8.53 8.65
CA MET A 63 18.50 7.20 9.28
C MET A 63 19.33 6.21 8.46
N VAL A 64 19.30 6.31 7.14
CA VAL A 64 20.15 5.48 6.27
C VAL A 64 21.62 5.81 6.49
N ASP A 65 21.97 7.08 6.67
CA ASP A 65 23.35 7.54 6.82
C ASP A 65 23.85 7.44 8.26
N ASN A 66 23.01 7.70 9.27
CA ASN A 66 23.41 7.86 10.67
C ASN A 66 22.79 6.81 11.63
N GLY A 67 21.80 6.02 11.16
CA GLY A 67 21.06 5.09 12.00
C GLY A 67 20.05 5.78 12.95
N TYR A 68 19.68 5.05 13.99
CA TYR A 68 18.79 5.56 15.04
C TYR A 68 19.57 6.41 16.04
N THR A 69 19.00 7.55 16.41
CA THR A 69 19.59 8.50 17.36
C THR A 69 18.63 8.82 18.50
N PHE A 70 19.16 9.28 19.63
CA PHE A 70 18.34 9.83 20.68
C PHE A 70 17.79 11.20 20.28
N PRO A 71 16.58 11.59 20.76
CA PRO A 71 16.04 12.91 20.50
C PRO A 71 16.97 13.98 21.12
N LEU A 72 17.07 15.11 20.45
CA LEU A 72 17.73 16.30 20.96
C LEU A 72 16.69 17.21 21.63
N ASP A 73 17.10 18.02 22.61
CA ASP A 73 16.21 19.01 23.23
C ASP A 73 15.63 20.00 22.22
N THR A 74 16.38 20.25 21.14
CA THR A 74 15.96 21.11 20.01
C THR A 74 15.11 20.40 18.94
N ASP A 75 15.10 19.05 18.93
CA ASP A 75 14.28 18.23 18.04
C ASP A 75 13.74 17.00 18.80
N PRO A 76 12.60 17.14 19.50
CA PRO A 76 12.00 16.06 20.25
C PRO A 76 11.42 14.96 19.36
N GLN A 77 11.37 15.18 18.04
CA GLN A 77 10.87 14.22 17.06
C GLN A 77 11.92 13.13 16.78
N ALA A 78 12.12 12.22 17.73
CA ALA A 78 13.04 11.10 17.56
C ALA A 78 12.63 10.21 16.36
N ASN A 79 13.63 9.67 15.67
CA ASN A 79 13.42 8.81 14.51
C ASN A 79 12.89 7.39 14.85
N TRP A 80 12.58 7.13 16.12
CA TRP A 80 12.02 5.85 16.60
C TRP A 80 10.60 5.57 16.12
N ALA A 81 9.87 6.60 15.66
CA ALA A 81 8.57 6.42 15.00
C ALA A 81 8.67 5.64 13.69
N PHE A 82 9.85 5.61 13.07
CA PHE A 82 10.09 5.06 11.75
C PHE A 82 10.64 3.64 11.85
N PHE A 83 9.95 2.69 11.23
CA PHE A 83 10.29 1.27 11.24
C PHE A 83 11.50 0.95 10.36
N PRO A 84 12.32 -0.07 10.71
CA PRO A 84 13.68 -0.21 10.19
C PRO A 84 13.81 -0.80 8.78
N MET A 85 12.80 -1.52 8.26
CA MET A 85 12.96 -2.35 7.06
C MET A 85 13.40 -1.56 5.83
N TYR A 86 12.82 -0.38 5.61
CA TYR A 86 13.20 0.47 4.48
C TYR A 86 14.64 0.97 4.60
N VAL A 87 15.03 1.38 5.80
CA VAL A 87 16.40 1.85 6.09
C VAL A 87 17.41 0.74 5.85
N ILE A 88 17.14 -0.47 6.35
CA ILE A 88 18.01 -1.65 6.17
C ILE A 88 18.20 -1.97 4.68
N VAL A 89 17.12 -1.96 3.89
CA VAL A 89 17.21 -2.24 2.45
C VAL A 89 18.00 -1.14 1.73
N CYS A 90 17.79 0.14 2.07
CA CYS A 90 18.57 1.24 1.50
C CYS A 90 20.07 1.13 1.88
N GLN A 91 20.38 0.80 3.13
CA GLN A 91 21.76 0.55 3.58
C GLN A 91 22.39 -0.63 2.83
N PHE A 92 21.63 -1.71 2.60
CA PHE A 92 22.11 -2.84 1.80
C PHE A 92 22.42 -2.42 0.36
N VAL A 93 21.59 -1.61 -0.28
CA VAL A 93 21.86 -1.08 -1.63
C VAL A 93 23.09 -0.15 -1.62
N LYS A 94 23.26 0.69 -0.59
CA LYS A 94 24.48 1.52 -0.43
C LYS A 94 25.72 0.65 -0.28
N LEU A 95 25.64 -0.43 0.48
CA LEU A 95 26.76 -1.38 0.62
C LEU A 95 27.19 -1.96 -0.73
N LEU A 96 26.23 -2.32 -1.60
CA LEU A 96 26.52 -2.82 -2.95
C LEU A 96 27.23 -1.79 -3.84
N THR A 97 27.07 -0.51 -3.54
CA THR A 97 27.76 0.60 -4.22
C THR A 97 29.00 1.09 -3.46
N PHE A 98 29.48 0.32 -2.49
CA PHE A 98 30.59 0.70 -1.61
C PHE A 98 30.37 2.08 -0.95
N TRP A 99 29.14 2.39 -0.56
CA TRP A 99 28.70 3.65 0.06
C TRP A 99 28.93 4.91 -0.81
N LYS A 100 29.18 4.76 -2.11
CA LYS A 100 29.41 5.88 -3.03
C LYS A 100 28.12 6.52 -3.56
N ALA A 101 27.03 5.75 -3.59
CA ALA A 101 25.75 6.26 -4.08
C ALA A 101 25.13 7.24 -3.07
N ASP A 102 24.59 8.33 -3.60
CA ASP A 102 23.81 9.30 -2.83
C ASP A 102 22.54 8.66 -2.25
N THR A 103 22.25 8.95 -0.98
CA THR A 103 21.19 8.30 -0.21
C THR A 103 19.81 8.60 -0.76
N TYR A 104 19.57 9.80 -1.28
CA TYR A 104 18.30 10.16 -1.90
C TYR A 104 18.00 9.28 -3.13
N TRP A 105 18.97 9.13 -4.03
CA TRP A 105 18.81 8.33 -5.24
C TRP A 105 18.69 6.83 -4.94
N VAL A 106 19.39 6.34 -3.91
CA VAL A 106 19.23 4.96 -3.41
C VAL A 106 17.80 4.76 -2.90
N GLY A 107 17.29 5.66 -2.07
CA GLY A 107 15.92 5.56 -1.57
C GLY A 107 14.88 5.60 -2.68
N MET A 108 15.01 6.51 -3.65
CA MET A 108 14.15 6.54 -4.83
C MET A 108 14.23 5.25 -5.66
N PHE A 109 15.41 4.71 -5.87
CA PHE A 109 15.59 3.45 -6.58
C PHE A 109 14.85 2.32 -5.88
N VAL A 110 15.04 2.16 -4.56
CA VAL A 110 14.36 1.14 -3.75
C VAL A 110 12.85 1.28 -3.85
N SER A 111 12.31 2.51 -3.70
CA SER A 111 10.86 2.76 -3.80
C SER A 111 10.32 2.39 -5.19
N ASN A 112 11.03 2.77 -6.27
CA ASN A 112 10.59 2.46 -7.63
C ASN A 112 10.65 0.96 -7.95
N VAL A 113 11.67 0.23 -7.46
CA VAL A 113 11.75 -1.22 -7.59
C VAL A 113 10.60 -1.89 -6.82
N CYS A 114 10.32 -1.45 -5.59
CA CYS A 114 9.26 -2.00 -4.78
C CYS A 114 7.89 -1.82 -5.43
N ILE A 115 7.55 -0.62 -5.91
CA ILE A 115 6.24 -0.37 -6.52
C ILE A 115 6.09 -1.10 -7.86
N TYR A 116 7.17 -1.27 -8.62
CA TYR A 116 7.17 -2.06 -9.84
C TYR A 116 6.88 -3.55 -9.55
N ILE A 117 7.56 -4.13 -8.55
CA ILE A 117 7.31 -5.51 -8.11
C ILE A 117 5.86 -5.65 -7.63
N ALA A 118 5.36 -4.69 -6.86
CA ALA A 118 3.99 -4.67 -6.38
C ALA A 118 2.97 -4.68 -7.52
N ALA A 119 3.15 -3.81 -8.52
CA ALA A 119 2.26 -3.77 -9.68
C ALA A 119 2.28 -5.08 -10.47
N TYR A 120 3.47 -5.66 -10.69
CA TYR A 120 3.62 -6.92 -11.39
C TYR A 120 2.89 -8.07 -10.69
N PHE A 121 3.14 -8.26 -9.39
CA PHE A 121 2.49 -9.33 -8.62
C PHE A 121 1.03 -9.05 -8.34
N GLY A 122 0.62 -7.80 -8.19
CA GLY A 122 -0.78 -7.41 -8.07
C GLY A 122 -1.60 -7.79 -9.30
N ILE A 123 -1.06 -7.56 -10.52
CA ILE A 123 -1.70 -7.99 -11.76
C ILE A 123 -1.69 -9.51 -11.91
N LYS A 124 -0.63 -10.19 -11.50
CA LYS A 124 -0.61 -11.66 -11.47
C LYS A 124 -1.69 -12.20 -10.52
N TRP A 125 -1.83 -11.61 -9.34
CA TRP A 125 -2.88 -11.97 -8.40
C TRP A 125 -4.28 -11.80 -8.99
N LEU A 126 -4.54 -10.69 -9.71
CA LEU A 126 -5.81 -10.47 -10.41
C LEU A 126 -6.06 -11.52 -11.50
N ARG A 127 -5.06 -11.87 -12.29
CA ARG A 127 -5.16 -12.87 -13.37
C ARG A 127 -5.44 -14.27 -12.80
N ASP A 128 -4.72 -14.66 -11.76
CA ASP A 128 -4.94 -15.94 -11.09
C ASP A 128 -6.35 -16.02 -10.46
N ARG A 129 -6.82 -14.90 -9.87
CA ARG A 129 -8.18 -14.82 -9.34
C ARG A 129 -9.24 -14.92 -10.42
N TYR A 130 -9.01 -14.29 -11.57
CA TYR A 130 -9.91 -14.42 -12.72
C TYR A 130 -9.98 -15.88 -13.20
N GLU A 131 -8.85 -16.56 -13.32
CA GLU A 131 -8.78 -17.97 -13.70
C GLU A 131 -9.52 -18.88 -12.70
N ILE A 132 -9.34 -18.65 -11.40
CA ILE A 132 -10.04 -19.39 -10.34
C ILE A 132 -11.56 -19.23 -10.46
N ASN A 133 -12.04 -18.02 -10.79
CA ASN A 133 -13.47 -17.73 -10.85
C ASN A 133 -14.12 -18.19 -12.16
N ASN A 134 -13.41 -18.20 -13.28
CA ASN A 134 -13.96 -18.42 -14.60
C ASN A 134 -13.47 -19.72 -15.28
N GLY A 135 -12.53 -20.43 -14.66
CA GLY A 135 -11.94 -21.67 -15.22
C GLY A 135 -11.01 -21.46 -16.42
N THR A 136 -10.81 -20.24 -16.86
CA THR A 136 -9.97 -19.89 -18.01
C THR A 136 -9.11 -18.67 -17.69
N GLN A 137 -7.90 -18.61 -18.26
CA GLN A 137 -7.08 -17.40 -18.15
C GLN A 137 -7.71 -16.24 -18.94
N PRO A 138 -7.56 -14.99 -18.45
CA PRO A 138 -8.00 -13.85 -19.23
C PRO A 138 -7.23 -13.78 -20.54
N ASP A 139 -7.90 -13.34 -21.61
CA ASP A 139 -7.26 -13.19 -22.92
C ASP A 139 -6.03 -12.27 -22.78
N ILE A 140 -4.90 -12.81 -23.19
CA ILE A 140 -3.59 -12.14 -23.14
C ILE A 140 -3.61 -10.84 -23.96
N ASN A 141 -4.43 -10.75 -25.00
CA ASN A 141 -4.52 -9.58 -25.88
C ASN A 141 -5.32 -8.42 -25.24
N ASN A 142 -6.16 -8.69 -24.24
CA ASN A 142 -7.03 -7.69 -23.62
C ASN A 142 -6.35 -6.83 -22.53
N ASN A 143 -5.02 -6.89 -22.39
CA ASN A 143 -4.27 -6.11 -21.39
C ASN A 143 -4.88 -6.17 -19.97
N TYR A 144 -5.52 -7.31 -19.62
CA TYR A 144 -6.21 -7.49 -18.35
C TYR A 144 -5.27 -7.18 -17.17
N GLY A 145 -5.73 -6.30 -16.30
CA GLY A 145 -5.01 -5.88 -15.11
C GLY A 145 -4.08 -4.67 -15.30
N ILE A 146 -3.77 -4.24 -16.54
CA ILE A 146 -2.86 -3.08 -16.77
C ILE A 146 -3.37 -1.80 -16.10
N LEU A 147 -4.69 -1.60 -16.05
CA LEU A 147 -5.30 -0.48 -15.34
C LEU A 147 -4.86 -0.40 -13.86
N LEU A 148 -4.66 -1.56 -13.20
CA LEU A 148 -4.12 -1.56 -11.83
C LEU A 148 -2.71 -0.93 -11.79
N GLY A 149 -1.85 -1.24 -12.75
CA GLY A 149 -0.52 -0.61 -12.87
C GLY A 149 -0.61 0.90 -13.09
N VAL A 150 -1.54 1.36 -13.93
CA VAL A 150 -1.80 2.79 -14.15
C VAL A 150 -2.25 3.46 -12.84
N LEU A 151 -3.21 2.87 -12.12
CA LEU A 151 -3.67 3.38 -10.84
C LEU A 151 -2.53 3.45 -9.82
N MET A 152 -1.70 2.44 -9.71
CA MET A 152 -0.59 2.41 -8.76
C MET A 152 0.52 3.42 -9.05
N PHE A 153 0.70 3.82 -10.32
CA PHE A 153 1.79 4.71 -10.72
C PHE A 153 1.36 6.16 -10.97
N MET A 154 0.07 6.42 -11.22
CA MET A 154 -0.43 7.71 -11.72
C MET A 154 -1.73 8.18 -11.05
N ALA A 155 -2.30 7.45 -10.08
CA ALA A 155 -3.46 7.92 -9.33
C ALA A 155 -3.04 8.98 -8.29
N PRO A 156 -3.99 9.78 -7.78
CA PRO A 156 -3.72 10.77 -6.74
C PRO A 156 -2.91 10.19 -5.58
N TYR A 157 -1.89 10.92 -5.13
CA TYR A 157 -0.90 10.53 -4.11
C TYR A 157 0.10 9.43 -4.51
N SER A 158 0.13 8.96 -5.77
CA SER A 158 1.09 7.94 -6.20
C SER A 158 2.55 8.41 -6.14
N PHE A 159 2.81 9.73 -6.13
CA PHE A 159 4.14 10.30 -5.97
C PHE A 159 4.81 9.90 -4.63
N TYR A 160 4.06 9.58 -3.58
CA TYR A 160 4.64 9.00 -2.36
C TYR A 160 5.37 7.68 -2.64
N CYS A 161 4.86 6.88 -3.57
CA CYS A 161 5.52 5.63 -3.99
C CYS A 161 6.75 5.85 -4.88
N ALA A 162 6.99 7.09 -5.32
CA ALA A 162 8.16 7.47 -6.09
C ALA A 162 9.26 8.11 -5.24
N SER A 163 8.92 8.62 -4.06
CA SER A 163 9.83 9.34 -3.16
C SER A 163 10.54 8.40 -2.18
N VAL A 164 11.40 8.98 -1.32
CA VAL A 164 12.14 8.25 -0.27
C VAL A 164 11.22 7.99 0.92
N TYR A 165 10.27 7.08 0.72
CA TYR A 165 9.18 6.77 1.63
C TYR A 165 8.94 5.25 1.70
N THR A 166 8.28 4.81 2.77
CA THR A 166 8.00 3.37 3.00
C THR A 166 6.81 2.84 2.23
N GLU A 167 5.97 3.68 1.65
CA GLU A 167 4.69 3.31 1.02
C GLU A 167 4.88 2.25 -0.06
N ALA A 168 5.81 2.46 -0.98
CA ALA A 168 6.08 1.52 -2.06
C ALA A 168 6.52 0.14 -1.56
N MET A 169 7.40 0.10 -0.55
CA MET A 169 7.88 -1.15 0.05
C MET A 169 6.76 -1.85 0.84
N PHE A 170 5.98 -1.09 1.58
CA PHE A 170 4.84 -1.62 2.33
C PHE A 170 3.79 -2.22 1.40
N ILE A 171 3.42 -1.51 0.32
CA ILE A 171 2.53 -2.01 -0.74
C ILE A 171 3.09 -3.32 -1.32
N MET A 172 4.38 -3.37 -1.63
CA MET A 172 5.01 -4.57 -2.18
C MET A 172 4.81 -5.79 -1.27
N PHE A 173 5.07 -5.65 0.02
CA PHE A 173 4.91 -6.77 0.94
C PHE A 173 3.44 -7.17 1.14
N ILE A 174 2.50 -6.22 1.15
CA ILE A 174 1.06 -6.51 1.20
C ILE A 174 0.62 -7.28 -0.04
N VAL A 175 1.03 -6.84 -1.23
CA VAL A 175 0.72 -7.52 -2.50
C VAL A 175 1.27 -8.94 -2.51
N LEU A 176 2.54 -9.11 -2.12
CA LEU A 176 3.16 -10.42 -2.05
C LEU A 176 2.48 -11.31 -1.01
N PHE A 177 2.07 -10.75 0.13
CA PHE A 177 1.27 -11.47 1.13
C PHE A 177 -0.01 -12.04 0.49
N PHE A 178 -0.82 -11.23 -0.17
CA PHE A 178 -2.08 -11.69 -0.80
C PHE A 178 -1.82 -12.64 -1.98
N TYR A 179 -0.76 -12.41 -2.76
CA TYR A 179 -0.38 -13.30 -3.85
C TYR A 179 -0.01 -14.70 -3.35
N PHE A 180 0.81 -14.81 -2.31
CA PHE A 180 1.20 -16.10 -1.74
C PHE A 180 0.06 -16.75 -0.93
N SER A 181 -0.80 -15.97 -0.27
CA SER A 181 -2.01 -16.48 0.38
C SER A 181 -2.94 -17.14 -0.63
N GLN A 182 -3.17 -16.53 -1.78
CA GLN A 182 -3.97 -17.10 -2.88
C GLN A 182 -3.38 -18.43 -3.40
N LYS A 183 -2.05 -18.54 -3.41
CA LYS A 183 -1.33 -19.77 -3.77
C LYS A 183 -1.28 -20.80 -2.61
N LYS A 184 -1.89 -20.50 -1.47
CA LYS A 184 -1.87 -21.32 -0.24
C LYS A 184 -0.44 -21.59 0.29
N GLN A 185 0.49 -20.69 -0.03
CA GLN A 185 1.86 -20.71 0.46
C GLN A 185 1.95 -19.91 1.78
N TRP A 186 1.28 -20.43 2.81
CA TRP A 186 1.01 -19.72 4.05
C TRP A 186 2.27 -19.22 4.77
N LEU A 187 3.33 -20.03 4.82
CA LEU A 187 4.60 -19.62 5.45
C LEU A 187 5.24 -18.43 4.74
N ILE A 188 5.20 -18.40 3.40
CA ILE A 188 5.75 -17.28 2.63
C ILE A 188 4.85 -16.05 2.83
N ALA A 189 3.54 -16.21 2.86
CA ALA A 189 2.62 -15.12 3.18
C ALA A 189 2.91 -14.55 4.58
N GLY A 190 3.07 -15.40 5.59
CA GLY A 190 3.46 -15.00 6.94
C GLY A 190 4.79 -14.22 6.97
N LEU A 191 5.79 -14.67 6.20
CA LEU A 191 7.07 -13.96 6.07
C LEU A 191 6.92 -12.59 5.39
N MET A 192 6.09 -12.47 4.34
CA MET A 192 5.79 -11.16 3.72
C MET A 192 5.10 -10.23 4.70
N SER A 193 4.20 -10.75 5.54
CA SER A 193 3.60 -9.97 6.62
C SER A 193 4.63 -9.54 7.68
N ALA A 194 5.61 -10.39 8.03
CA ALA A 194 6.71 -10.03 8.91
C ALA A 194 7.51 -8.83 8.35
N PHE A 195 7.84 -8.86 7.07
CA PHE A 195 8.52 -7.73 6.42
C PHE A 195 7.63 -6.47 6.34
N ALA A 196 6.33 -6.62 6.07
CA ALA A 196 5.38 -5.51 6.14
C ALA A 196 5.35 -4.92 7.56
N SER A 197 5.32 -5.74 8.61
CA SER A 197 5.31 -5.31 10.01
C SER A 197 6.63 -4.68 10.47
N ALA A 198 7.76 -5.03 9.84
CA ALA A 198 9.05 -4.36 10.00
C ALA A 198 9.16 -3.05 9.20
N THR A 199 8.22 -2.81 8.26
CA THR A 199 8.15 -1.56 7.48
C THR A 199 7.22 -0.54 8.14
N ARG A 200 6.09 -0.98 8.67
CA ARG A 200 5.06 -0.15 9.35
C ARG A 200 4.30 -1.01 10.37
N ILE A 201 3.98 -0.43 11.53
CA ILE A 201 3.23 -1.13 12.59
C ILE A 201 1.93 -1.78 12.08
N VAL A 202 1.23 -1.12 11.17
CA VAL A 202 -0.01 -1.61 10.56
C VAL A 202 0.18 -2.94 9.83
N GLY A 203 1.40 -3.27 9.39
CA GLY A 203 1.72 -4.56 8.78
C GLY A 203 1.42 -5.77 9.68
N CYS A 204 1.50 -5.62 11.01
CA CYS A 204 1.14 -6.70 11.93
C CYS A 204 -0.34 -7.11 11.84
N THR A 205 -1.22 -6.21 11.38
CA THR A 205 -2.67 -6.48 11.25
C THR A 205 -3.00 -7.42 10.08
N LEU A 206 -2.04 -7.72 9.19
CA LEU A 206 -2.17 -8.78 8.18
C LEU A 206 -2.41 -10.16 8.80
N VAL A 207 -2.11 -10.33 10.09
CA VAL A 207 -2.46 -11.55 10.84
C VAL A 207 -3.96 -11.87 10.74
N PHE A 208 -4.81 -10.86 10.83
CA PHE A 208 -6.27 -11.03 10.70
C PHE A 208 -6.67 -11.43 9.28
N ALA A 209 -6.04 -10.79 8.28
CA ALA A 209 -6.26 -11.16 6.89
C ALA A 209 -5.84 -12.61 6.62
N LEU A 210 -4.71 -13.08 7.18
CA LEU A 210 -4.25 -14.45 7.05
C LEU A 210 -5.24 -15.46 7.70
N ILE A 211 -5.73 -15.14 8.89
CA ILE A 211 -6.73 -15.98 9.58
C ILE A 211 -8.02 -16.08 8.73
N ILE A 212 -8.46 -14.99 8.13
CA ILE A 212 -9.62 -14.99 7.22
C ILE A 212 -9.36 -15.89 6.00
N GLU A 213 -8.19 -15.78 5.37
CA GLU A 213 -7.82 -16.61 4.20
C GLU A 213 -7.77 -18.10 4.57
N LEU A 214 -7.18 -18.44 5.71
CA LEU A 214 -7.13 -19.82 6.24
C LEU A 214 -8.54 -20.36 6.52
N TYR A 215 -9.41 -19.53 7.12
CA TYR A 215 -10.81 -19.91 7.36
C TYR A 215 -11.58 -20.15 6.05
N LEU A 216 -11.38 -19.27 5.04
CA LEU A 216 -12.03 -19.42 3.74
C LEU A 216 -11.54 -20.68 3.01
N ASP A 217 -10.24 -20.99 3.08
CA ASP A 217 -9.70 -22.24 2.51
C ASP A 217 -10.27 -23.48 3.21
N TYR A 218 -10.33 -23.47 4.55
CA TYR A 218 -10.96 -24.53 5.34
C TYR A 218 -12.42 -24.71 4.94
N LYS A 219 -13.19 -23.64 4.89
CA LYS A 219 -14.62 -23.68 4.52
C LYS A 219 -14.81 -24.25 3.12
N ASN A 220 -14.04 -23.81 2.13
CA ASN A 220 -14.14 -24.28 0.75
C ASN A 220 -13.85 -25.78 0.62
N LYS A 221 -12.92 -26.32 1.41
CA LYS A 221 -12.62 -27.76 1.44
C LYS A 221 -13.74 -28.60 2.06
N ASN A 222 -14.41 -28.06 3.06
CA ASN A 222 -15.41 -28.83 3.83
C ASN A 222 -16.84 -28.67 3.31
N THR A 223 -17.20 -27.62 2.58
CA THR A 223 -18.51 -27.46 1.93
C THR A 223 -18.78 -28.55 0.86
N VAL A 224 -17.75 -29.21 0.37
CA VAL A 224 -17.87 -30.34 -0.57
C VAL A 224 -18.28 -31.64 0.15
N ILE A 225 -18.09 -31.75 1.48
CA ILE A 225 -18.22 -32.98 2.25
C ILE A 225 -19.51 -33.02 3.08
N ASP A 226 -20.04 -31.87 3.54
CA ASP A 226 -21.15 -31.82 4.46
C ASP A 226 -22.29 -30.90 3.99
N SER A 227 -23.38 -31.51 3.53
CA SER A 227 -24.61 -30.82 3.07
C SER A 227 -25.46 -30.24 4.21
N LYS A 228 -25.04 -30.36 5.48
CA LYS A 228 -25.74 -29.79 6.63
C LYS A 228 -25.34 -28.34 6.84
N LYS A 229 -26.30 -27.44 6.85
CA LYS A 229 -26.14 -26.00 7.20
C LYS A 229 -25.73 -25.89 8.68
N ALA A 230 -24.44 -26.03 8.97
CA ALA A 230 -23.92 -25.75 10.31
C ALA A 230 -24.02 -24.23 10.59
N GLY A 231 -24.38 -23.86 11.81
CA GLY A 231 -24.41 -22.45 12.24
C GLY A 231 -23.01 -21.82 12.20
N ILE A 232 -22.93 -20.49 12.11
CA ILE A 232 -21.66 -19.74 12.02
C ILE A 232 -20.73 -20.13 13.17
N TRP A 233 -21.21 -20.21 14.39
CA TRP A 233 -20.44 -20.56 15.59
C TRP A 233 -19.87 -21.98 15.55
N GLN A 234 -20.63 -22.94 14.99
CA GLN A 234 -20.15 -24.31 14.81
C GLN A 234 -18.99 -24.32 13.79
N ASN A 235 -19.12 -23.63 12.65
CA ASN A 235 -18.09 -23.55 11.65
C ASN A 235 -16.79 -22.93 12.20
N VAL A 236 -16.91 -21.86 13.00
CA VAL A 236 -15.75 -21.21 13.65
C VAL A 236 -15.09 -22.15 14.65
N ARG A 237 -15.87 -22.84 15.51
CA ARG A 237 -15.33 -23.83 16.47
C ARG A 237 -14.59 -24.95 15.77
N ASP A 238 -15.17 -25.50 14.71
CA ASP A 238 -14.61 -26.63 13.99
C ASP A 238 -13.33 -26.20 13.22
N PHE A 239 -13.30 -24.97 12.71
CA PHE A 239 -12.09 -24.36 12.17
C PHE A 239 -11.00 -24.22 13.22
N VAL A 240 -11.29 -23.71 14.42
CA VAL A 240 -10.30 -23.57 15.50
C VAL A 240 -9.72 -24.93 15.90
N ILE A 241 -10.57 -25.94 16.05
CA ILE A 241 -10.12 -27.31 16.36
C ILE A 241 -9.23 -27.89 15.26
N HIS A 242 -9.56 -27.60 13.99
CA HIS A 242 -8.75 -27.99 12.84
C HIS A 242 -7.42 -27.24 12.80
N PHE A 243 -7.46 -25.92 12.99
CA PHE A 243 -6.30 -25.02 12.93
C PHE A 243 -5.21 -25.41 13.94
N ILE A 244 -5.59 -25.78 15.18
CA ILE A 244 -4.63 -26.21 16.23
C ILE A 244 -3.81 -27.44 15.78
N LYS A 245 -4.32 -28.23 14.83
CA LYS A 245 -3.61 -29.41 14.28
C LYS A 245 -2.73 -29.10 13.08
N MET A 246 -2.62 -27.82 12.69
CA MET A 246 -1.90 -27.36 11.50
C MET A 246 -0.66 -26.53 11.89
N PRO A 247 0.48 -27.16 12.24
CA PRO A 247 1.63 -26.43 12.79
C PRO A 247 2.25 -25.42 11.82
N LYS A 248 2.18 -25.67 10.50
CA LYS A 248 2.70 -24.74 9.47
C LYS A 248 1.85 -23.47 9.39
N GLU A 249 0.54 -23.59 9.49
CA GLU A 249 -0.41 -22.49 9.47
C GLU A 249 -0.31 -21.66 10.76
N ILE A 250 -0.15 -22.32 11.91
CA ILE A 250 0.12 -21.65 13.18
C ILE A 250 1.42 -20.85 13.08
N LEU A 251 2.49 -21.46 12.60
CA LEU A 251 3.77 -20.77 12.41
C LEU A 251 3.61 -19.57 11.45
N SER A 252 2.84 -19.70 10.37
CA SER A 252 2.63 -18.58 9.43
C SER A 252 1.91 -17.41 10.09
N VAL A 253 0.94 -17.66 10.98
CA VAL A 253 0.25 -16.63 11.76
C VAL A 253 1.19 -15.98 12.77
N MET A 254 2.04 -16.77 13.45
CA MET A 254 3.03 -16.25 14.39
C MET A 254 4.12 -15.39 13.71
N LEU A 255 4.43 -15.65 12.46
CA LEU A 255 5.37 -14.84 11.69
C LEU A 255 4.85 -13.42 11.42
N CYS A 256 3.53 -13.22 11.29
CA CYS A 256 2.97 -11.94 10.88
C CYS A 256 3.46 -10.74 11.72
N PRO A 257 3.42 -10.75 13.05
CA PRO A 257 3.89 -9.62 13.86
C PRO A 257 5.42 -9.63 14.12
N LEU A 258 6.16 -10.61 13.60
CA LEU A 258 7.56 -10.83 13.95
C LEU A 258 8.44 -9.60 13.71
N GLY A 259 8.23 -8.89 12.60
CA GLY A 259 9.01 -7.69 12.28
C GLY A 259 8.82 -6.58 13.33
N THR A 260 7.59 -6.38 13.78
CA THR A 260 7.30 -5.44 14.89
C THR A 260 7.97 -5.89 16.18
N PHE A 261 7.89 -7.18 16.55
CA PHE A 261 8.52 -7.69 17.78
C PHE A 261 10.05 -7.58 17.75
N ILE A 262 10.68 -7.82 16.60
CA ILE A 262 12.12 -7.60 16.46
C ILE A 262 12.47 -6.12 16.69
N TYR A 263 11.68 -5.20 16.13
CA TYR A 263 11.90 -3.77 16.32
C TYR A 263 11.66 -3.34 17.78
N MET A 264 10.60 -3.82 18.42
CA MET A 264 10.35 -3.58 19.87
C MET A 264 11.50 -4.10 20.73
N THR A 265 12.04 -5.27 20.40
CA THR A 265 13.22 -5.83 21.09
C THR A 265 14.44 -4.93 20.91
N PHE A 266 14.70 -4.47 19.68
CA PHE A 266 15.76 -3.50 19.42
C PHE A 266 15.58 -2.23 20.26
N LEU A 267 14.39 -1.63 20.30
CA LEU A 267 14.11 -0.42 21.10
C LEU A 267 14.31 -0.66 22.60
N ARG A 268 13.95 -1.84 23.12
CA ARG A 268 14.21 -2.20 24.53
C ARG A 268 15.69 -2.10 24.88
N PHE A 269 16.55 -2.59 24.00
CA PHE A 269 18.00 -2.54 24.24
C PHE A 269 18.60 -1.17 23.91
N PHE A 270 18.04 -0.45 22.93
CA PHE A 270 18.55 0.82 22.45
C PHE A 270 18.22 1.99 23.40
N CYS A 271 16.95 2.13 23.79
CA CYS A 271 16.46 3.25 24.60
C CYS A 271 15.73 2.84 25.89
N GLY A 272 15.65 1.54 26.20
CA GLY A 272 15.00 1.04 27.41
C GLY A 272 13.48 0.94 27.34
N ASP A 273 12.84 1.34 26.23
CA ASP A 273 11.40 1.39 26.05
C ASP A 273 10.93 0.63 24.83
N VAL A 274 10.18 -0.45 25.03
CA VAL A 274 9.63 -1.29 23.92
C VAL A 274 8.57 -0.56 23.09
N TRP A 275 7.92 0.46 23.66
CA TRP A 275 6.86 1.24 23.02
C TRP A 275 7.34 2.62 22.54
N ALA A 276 8.64 2.86 22.54
CA ALA A 276 9.22 4.15 22.17
C ALA A 276 8.68 4.68 20.81
N PHE A 277 8.43 3.81 19.83
CA PHE A 277 7.86 4.19 18.55
C PHE A 277 6.42 4.74 18.64
N MET A 278 5.69 4.40 19.71
CA MET A 278 4.37 4.98 20.00
C MET A 278 4.50 6.25 20.85
N HIS A 279 5.31 6.21 21.89
CA HIS A 279 5.47 7.34 22.81
C HIS A 279 6.01 8.59 22.11
N VAL A 280 6.94 8.42 21.18
CA VAL A 280 7.49 9.54 20.39
C VAL A 280 6.47 10.19 19.46
N GLN A 281 5.35 9.53 19.15
CA GLN A 281 4.28 10.10 18.30
C GLN A 281 3.63 11.35 18.91
N ILE A 282 3.70 11.53 20.21
CA ILE A 282 3.22 12.73 20.92
C ILE A 282 3.87 13.99 20.36
N ALA A 283 5.13 13.92 19.89
CA ALA A 283 5.82 15.04 19.27
C ALA A 283 5.24 15.52 17.92
N TRP A 284 4.40 14.71 17.28
CA TRP A 284 3.73 15.05 16.03
C TRP A 284 2.22 15.24 16.15
N ARG A 285 1.62 14.75 17.23
CA ARG A 285 0.18 14.70 17.39
C ARG A 285 -0.16 15.19 18.79
N GLU A 286 -1.02 16.22 18.83
CA GLU A 286 -1.58 16.67 20.09
C GLU A 286 -2.34 15.50 20.76
N ASP A 287 -2.27 15.45 22.11
CA ASP A 287 -2.92 14.43 22.94
C ASP A 287 -4.45 14.47 22.81
N SER A 288 -4.98 13.95 21.73
CA SER A 288 -6.42 13.84 21.56
C SER A 288 -6.81 12.42 21.22
N TYR A 289 -6.98 11.60 22.23
CA TYR A 289 -7.64 10.29 22.14
C TYR A 289 -9.14 10.49 21.88
N PHE A 290 -9.49 10.99 20.68
CA PHE A 290 -10.88 11.04 20.29
C PHE A 290 -11.32 9.66 19.74
N PRO A 291 -12.56 9.21 19.99
CA PRO A 291 -13.12 8.09 19.28
C PRO A 291 -12.97 8.30 17.77
N VAL A 292 -12.61 7.28 17.02
CA VAL A 292 -12.42 7.33 15.55
C VAL A 292 -13.52 8.10 14.83
N ILE A 293 -14.79 7.84 15.22
CA ILE A 293 -15.98 8.53 14.69
C ILE A 293 -15.92 10.03 15.00
N GLY A 294 -15.51 10.40 16.21
CA GLY A 294 -15.41 11.81 16.62
C GLY A 294 -14.35 12.57 15.84
N VAL A 295 -13.18 11.95 15.59
CA VAL A 295 -12.11 12.53 14.76
C VAL A 295 -12.59 12.76 13.33
N MET A 296 -13.23 11.75 12.73
CA MET A 296 -13.79 11.87 11.38
C MET A 296 -14.90 12.91 11.29
N TRP A 297 -15.81 12.94 12.26
CA TRP A 297 -16.90 13.93 12.32
C TRP A 297 -16.34 15.36 12.36
N LYS A 298 -15.41 15.63 13.28
CA LYS A 298 -14.79 16.95 13.42
C LYS A 298 -14.04 17.36 12.12
N ALA A 299 -13.33 16.42 11.48
CA ALA A 299 -12.68 16.68 10.21
C ALA A 299 -13.71 17.04 9.14
N CYS A 300 -14.70 16.18 8.88
CA CYS A 300 -15.68 16.37 7.81
C CYS A 300 -16.54 17.63 7.98
N THR A 301 -16.76 18.09 9.22
CA THR A 301 -17.54 19.30 9.54
C THR A 301 -16.70 20.55 9.68
N GLY A 302 -15.37 20.49 9.45
CA GLY A 302 -14.48 21.64 9.55
C GLY A 302 -14.28 22.16 10.98
N GLN A 303 -14.53 21.33 12.01
CA GLN A 303 -14.32 21.69 13.42
C GLN A 303 -12.84 21.58 13.86
N ILE A 304 -12.00 21.07 13.01
CA ILE A 304 -10.54 21.14 13.07
C ILE A 304 -10.03 21.92 11.87
N GLU A 305 -8.69 22.03 11.70
CA GLU A 305 -8.15 22.84 10.63
C GLU A 305 -8.74 22.50 9.24
N PRO A 306 -9.04 23.51 8.39
CA PRO A 306 -9.71 23.31 7.09
C PRO A 306 -9.04 22.30 6.18
N ARG A 307 -7.69 22.16 6.27
CA ARG A 307 -6.90 21.19 5.51
C ARG A 307 -7.29 19.73 5.80
N TYR A 308 -7.88 19.44 6.95
CA TYR A 308 -8.29 18.08 7.29
C TYR A 308 -9.68 17.71 6.81
N THR A 309 -10.46 18.69 6.32
CA THR A 309 -11.83 18.42 5.87
C THR A 309 -11.85 17.45 4.68
N TYR A 310 -11.02 17.66 3.68
CA TYR A 310 -10.96 16.74 2.54
C TYR A 310 -10.40 15.36 2.92
N MET A 311 -9.48 15.28 3.90
CA MET A 311 -8.96 14.02 4.40
C MET A 311 -10.05 13.19 5.10
N GLY A 312 -10.93 13.85 5.88
CA GLY A 312 -12.09 13.20 6.48
C GLY A 312 -13.03 12.61 5.43
N TRP A 313 -13.36 13.35 4.39
CA TRP A 313 -14.17 12.87 3.28
C TRP A 313 -13.49 11.76 2.49
N PHE A 314 -12.18 11.81 2.32
CA PHE A 314 -11.41 10.74 1.69
C PHE A 314 -11.44 9.44 2.51
N CYS A 315 -11.41 9.54 3.85
CA CYS A 315 -11.62 8.38 4.73
C CYS A 315 -13.01 7.76 4.55
N ILE A 316 -14.06 8.58 4.46
CA ILE A 316 -15.43 8.09 4.20
C ILE A 316 -15.50 7.36 2.85
N ALA A 317 -14.92 7.94 1.80
CA ALA A 317 -14.85 7.31 0.48
C ALA A 317 -14.10 5.96 0.53
N ALA A 318 -12.99 5.89 1.27
CA ALA A 318 -12.24 4.65 1.45
C ALA A 318 -13.07 3.58 2.18
N PHE A 319 -13.79 3.93 3.26
CA PHE A 319 -14.69 2.99 3.93
C PHE A 319 -15.82 2.51 3.02
N ALA A 320 -16.36 3.39 2.16
CA ALA A 320 -17.38 3.00 1.17
C ALA A 320 -16.80 1.98 0.16
N VAL A 321 -15.55 2.19 -0.31
CA VAL A 321 -14.86 1.23 -1.17
C VAL A 321 -14.62 -0.11 -0.44
N TYR A 322 -14.22 -0.09 0.84
CA TYR A 322 -14.03 -1.32 1.61
C TYR A 322 -15.33 -2.06 1.86
N ALA A 323 -16.45 -1.35 2.11
CA ALA A 323 -17.78 -1.96 2.19
C ALA A 323 -18.19 -2.62 0.86
N TYR A 324 -17.95 -1.92 -0.26
CA TYR A 324 -18.13 -2.50 -1.60
C TYR A 324 -17.28 -3.77 -1.79
N MET A 325 -16.03 -3.77 -1.35
CA MET A 325 -15.16 -4.94 -1.45
C MET A 325 -15.66 -6.13 -0.62
N ILE A 326 -16.30 -5.88 0.54
CA ILE A 326 -16.98 -6.94 1.30
C ILE A 326 -18.13 -7.54 0.48
N TYR A 327 -18.94 -6.71 -0.16
CA TYR A 327 -20.00 -7.15 -1.07
C TYR A 327 -19.43 -8.00 -2.22
N ARG A 328 -18.28 -7.62 -2.79
CA ARG A 328 -17.55 -8.35 -3.82
C ARG A 328 -16.76 -9.56 -3.31
N LYS A 329 -16.89 -9.93 -2.03
CA LYS A 329 -16.24 -11.08 -1.38
C LYS A 329 -14.70 -11.00 -1.31
N TYR A 330 -14.15 -9.77 -1.25
CA TYR A 330 -12.74 -9.52 -0.95
C TYR A 330 -12.53 -9.36 0.57
N TYR A 331 -13.03 -10.32 1.37
CA TYR A 331 -13.17 -10.17 2.82
C TYR A 331 -11.86 -9.84 3.54
N SER A 332 -10.80 -10.59 3.28
CA SER A 332 -9.50 -10.43 3.93
C SER A 332 -8.85 -9.09 3.61
N MET A 333 -8.90 -8.66 2.34
CA MET A 333 -8.40 -7.35 1.90
C MET A 333 -9.20 -6.21 2.51
N ALA A 334 -10.53 -6.27 2.43
CA ALA A 334 -11.40 -5.24 2.98
C ALA A 334 -11.20 -5.08 4.49
N PHE A 335 -11.12 -6.20 5.22
CA PHE A 335 -10.89 -6.19 6.66
C PHE A 335 -9.52 -5.58 7.01
N PHE A 336 -8.47 -5.96 6.28
CA PHE A 336 -7.16 -5.33 6.43
C PHE A 336 -7.22 -3.83 6.14
N GLY A 337 -7.84 -3.40 5.04
CA GLY A 337 -7.99 -1.98 4.69
C GLY A 337 -8.72 -1.17 5.77
N ILE A 338 -9.79 -1.73 6.33
CA ILE A 338 -10.53 -1.12 7.43
C ILE A 338 -9.63 -0.94 8.65
N ILE A 339 -8.94 -1.99 9.11
CA ILE A 339 -8.06 -1.87 10.28
C ILE A 339 -6.89 -0.94 10.00
N ALA A 340 -6.29 -1.01 8.82
CA ALA A 340 -5.18 -0.16 8.42
C ALA A 340 -5.54 1.33 8.45
N LEU A 341 -6.81 1.67 8.19
CA LEU A 341 -7.32 3.04 8.29
C LEU A 341 -7.75 3.40 9.71
N LEU A 342 -8.33 2.45 10.46
CA LEU A 342 -8.75 2.69 11.85
C LEU A 342 -7.57 3.04 12.76
N VAL A 343 -6.43 2.38 12.59
CA VAL A 343 -5.24 2.61 13.45
C VAL A 343 -4.79 4.08 13.46
N PRO A 344 -4.52 4.77 12.34
CA PRO A 344 -4.18 6.19 12.39
C PRO A 344 -5.32 7.08 12.87
N LEU A 345 -6.58 6.73 12.60
CA LEU A 345 -7.75 7.47 13.04
C LEU A 345 -8.00 7.42 14.56
N THR A 346 -7.31 6.56 15.31
CA THR A 346 -7.34 6.61 16.78
C THR A 346 -6.70 7.87 17.34
N SER A 347 -5.89 8.57 16.56
CA SER A 347 -5.21 9.80 16.97
C SER A 347 -5.63 11.02 16.16
N HIS A 348 -5.52 10.99 14.84
CA HIS A 348 -5.76 12.14 13.97
C HIS A 348 -6.04 11.72 12.52
N VAL A 349 -6.66 12.61 11.70
CA VAL A 349 -6.83 12.40 10.24
C VAL A 349 -5.60 12.77 9.42
N MET A 350 -4.58 13.35 10.02
CA MET A 350 -3.35 13.77 9.34
C MET A 350 -2.71 12.60 8.58
N SER A 351 -2.33 12.84 7.33
CA SER A 351 -1.71 11.86 6.43
C SER A 351 -2.58 10.64 6.08
N THR A 352 -3.88 10.62 6.40
CA THR A 352 -4.74 9.45 6.11
C THR A 352 -4.84 9.13 4.63
N CYS A 353 -4.82 10.13 3.74
CA CYS A 353 -4.79 9.92 2.29
C CYS A 353 -3.58 9.07 1.88
N ARG A 354 -2.40 9.38 2.42
CA ARG A 354 -1.15 8.62 2.22
C ARG A 354 -1.29 7.17 2.74
N PHE A 355 -1.90 6.99 3.92
CA PHE A 355 -2.08 5.66 4.52
C PHE A 355 -3.08 4.81 3.75
N ILE A 356 -4.16 5.41 3.22
CA ILE A 356 -5.14 4.72 2.39
C ILE A 356 -4.47 4.19 1.11
N ILE A 357 -3.74 5.04 0.39
CA ILE A 357 -3.00 4.65 -0.81
C ILE A 357 -1.94 3.59 -0.46
N GLY A 358 -1.19 3.81 0.64
CA GLY A 358 -0.15 2.88 1.13
C GLY A 358 -0.68 1.50 1.55
N SER A 359 -1.99 1.33 1.74
CA SER A 359 -2.58 0.03 2.07
C SER A 359 -2.76 -0.92 0.88
N PHE A 360 -2.55 -0.47 -0.37
CA PHE A 360 -2.82 -1.21 -1.62
C PHE A 360 -4.30 -1.51 -1.88
N VAL A 361 -5.07 -1.79 -0.84
CA VAL A 361 -6.45 -2.29 -0.95
C VAL A 361 -7.35 -1.37 -1.76
N ILE A 362 -7.16 -0.05 -1.62
CA ILE A 362 -7.93 0.95 -2.37
C ILE A 362 -7.74 0.83 -3.88
N PHE A 363 -6.55 0.45 -4.36
CA PHE A 363 -6.29 0.25 -5.78
C PHE A 363 -7.05 -0.95 -6.35
N ILE A 364 -7.17 -2.03 -5.57
CA ILE A 364 -7.98 -3.20 -5.96
C ILE A 364 -9.46 -2.84 -5.99
N GLY A 365 -9.96 -2.12 -4.98
CA GLY A 365 -11.34 -1.65 -4.95
C GLY A 365 -11.66 -0.73 -6.12
N ALA A 366 -10.80 0.25 -6.40
CA ALA A 366 -10.94 1.15 -7.55
C ALA A 366 -10.89 0.37 -8.89
N TYR A 367 -9.95 -0.56 -9.04
CA TYR A 367 -9.85 -1.42 -10.22
C TYR A 367 -11.14 -2.23 -10.43
N ASP A 368 -11.67 -2.87 -9.39
CA ASP A 368 -12.89 -3.68 -9.51
C ASP A 368 -14.12 -2.81 -9.84
N LEU A 369 -14.22 -1.60 -9.24
CA LEU A 369 -15.27 -0.62 -9.57
C LEU A 369 -15.21 -0.17 -11.03
N MET A 370 -14.02 0.12 -11.55
CA MET A 370 -13.83 0.60 -12.93
C MET A 370 -13.92 -0.51 -13.97
N THR A 371 -13.82 -1.77 -13.59
CA THR A 371 -13.80 -2.90 -14.52
C THR A 371 -15.03 -3.80 -14.39
N ALA A 372 -14.89 -4.90 -13.65
CA ALA A 372 -15.92 -5.95 -13.58
C ALA A 372 -17.15 -5.52 -12.77
N GLY A 373 -16.89 -5.00 -11.54
CA GLY A 373 -17.97 -4.70 -10.60
C GLY A 373 -18.81 -3.50 -10.99
N GLY A 374 -18.16 -2.43 -11.47
CA GLY A 374 -18.90 -1.25 -11.92
C GLY A 374 -19.74 -1.50 -13.17
N ARG A 375 -19.24 -2.32 -14.09
CA ARG A 375 -19.97 -2.70 -15.32
C ARG A 375 -21.21 -3.54 -15.02
N GLU A 376 -21.08 -4.51 -14.13
CA GLU A 376 -22.18 -5.38 -13.72
C GLU A 376 -23.26 -4.58 -12.96
N TYR A 377 -22.84 -3.71 -12.04
CA TYR A 377 -23.75 -2.92 -11.21
C TYR A 377 -24.51 -1.84 -11.98
N LEU A 378 -23.84 -1.18 -12.93
CA LEU A 378 -24.44 -0.10 -13.73
C LEU A 378 -25.17 -0.59 -14.98
N GLU A 379 -25.27 -1.90 -15.20
CA GLU A 379 -25.85 -2.53 -16.41
C GLU A 379 -25.34 -1.92 -17.73
N LEU A 380 -24.10 -1.45 -17.73
CA LEU A 380 -23.50 -0.78 -18.87
C LEU A 380 -23.18 -1.79 -19.98
N LYS A 381 -24.12 -2.01 -20.89
CA LYS A 381 -23.97 -2.90 -22.07
C LYS A 381 -23.21 -2.24 -23.23
N ASN A 382 -22.99 -0.94 -23.19
CA ASN A 382 -22.38 -0.18 -24.29
C ASN A 382 -20.89 0.04 -24.04
N GLU A 383 -20.02 -0.72 -24.72
CA GLU A 383 -18.56 -0.65 -24.59
C GLU A 383 -17.99 0.75 -24.82
N LYS A 384 -18.50 1.51 -25.79
CA LYS A 384 -18.03 2.90 -26.05
C LYS A 384 -18.29 3.81 -24.84
N LYS A 385 -19.45 3.66 -24.18
CA LYS A 385 -19.81 4.45 -23.02
C LYS A 385 -18.92 4.12 -21.80
N ILE A 386 -18.58 2.84 -21.64
CA ILE A 386 -17.67 2.35 -20.60
C ILE A 386 -16.28 2.93 -20.79
N ILE A 387 -15.70 2.82 -21.98
CA ILE A 387 -14.38 3.37 -22.30
C ILE A 387 -14.34 4.88 -22.07
N THR A 388 -15.42 5.59 -22.38
CA THR A 388 -15.52 7.03 -22.16
C THR A 388 -15.49 7.37 -20.66
N ILE A 389 -16.27 6.66 -19.83
CA ILE A 389 -16.31 6.88 -18.37
C ILE A 389 -14.95 6.59 -17.74
N ASP A 390 -14.36 5.44 -18.05
CA ASP A 390 -13.05 5.05 -17.53
C ASP A 390 -11.97 6.09 -17.90
N SER A 391 -12.02 6.57 -19.16
CA SER A 391 -11.08 7.60 -19.62
C SER A 391 -11.26 8.93 -18.87
N ILE A 392 -12.50 9.36 -18.63
CA ILE A 392 -12.79 10.57 -17.87
C ILE A 392 -12.26 10.44 -16.43
N VAL A 393 -12.51 9.31 -15.77
CA VAL A 393 -12.04 9.07 -14.40
C VAL A 393 -10.50 9.08 -14.35
N LEU A 394 -9.83 8.46 -15.31
CA LEU A 394 -8.36 8.46 -15.39
C LEU A 394 -7.81 9.86 -15.66
N ILE A 395 -8.45 10.66 -16.51
CA ILE A 395 -8.04 12.06 -16.76
C ILE A 395 -8.19 12.89 -15.48
N ILE A 396 -9.30 12.73 -14.75
CA ILE A 396 -9.50 13.42 -13.46
C ILE A 396 -8.44 12.99 -12.44
N PHE A 397 -8.16 11.70 -12.32
CA PHE A 397 -7.15 11.19 -11.39
C PHE A 397 -5.75 11.73 -11.74
N PHE A 398 -5.42 11.74 -13.02
CA PHE A 398 -4.14 12.27 -13.48
C PHE A 398 -4.03 13.79 -13.24
N ALA A 399 -5.07 14.56 -13.50
CA ALA A 399 -5.11 15.98 -13.21
C ALA A 399 -4.97 16.27 -11.71
N LEU A 400 -5.64 15.47 -10.87
CA LEU A 400 -5.48 15.55 -9.41
C LEU A 400 -4.06 15.19 -8.96
N GLU A 401 -3.45 14.16 -9.55
CA GLU A 401 -2.06 13.81 -9.23
C GLU A 401 -1.09 14.95 -9.56
N LEU A 402 -1.24 15.60 -10.72
CA LEU A 402 -0.41 16.75 -11.10
C LEU A 402 -0.61 17.94 -10.14
N PHE A 403 -1.84 18.21 -9.74
CA PHE A 403 -2.16 19.26 -8.76
C PHE A 403 -1.55 18.95 -7.39
N LEU A 404 -1.71 17.73 -6.90
CA LEU A 404 -1.15 17.29 -5.63
C LEU A 404 0.39 17.29 -5.66
N LEU A 405 0.99 16.90 -6.79
CA LEU A 405 2.43 16.97 -6.99
C LEU A 405 2.94 18.44 -6.99
N PHE A 406 2.18 19.36 -7.55
CA PHE A 406 2.49 20.78 -7.47
C PHE A 406 2.47 21.29 -6.01
N LEU A 407 1.46 20.90 -5.22
CA LEU A 407 1.40 21.19 -3.78
C LEU A 407 2.59 20.57 -3.04
N TRP A 408 2.97 19.34 -3.40
CA TRP A 408 4.15 18.69 -2.83
C TRP A 408 5.44 19.49 -3.09
N TYR A 409 5.65 19.96 -4.31
CA TYR A 409 6.80 20.78 -4.66
C TYR A 409 6.82 22.14 -3.93
N ASN A 410 5.67 22.62 -3.54
CA ASN A 410 5.52 23.81 -2.71
C ASN A 410 5.70 23.56 -1.22
N SER A 411 5.96 22.32 -0.80
CA SER A 411 6.00 21.90 0.61
C SER A 411 4.71 22.29 1.36
N ASP A 412 3.57 22.13 0.71
CA ASP A 412 2.28 22.62 1.21
C ASP A 412 1.77 21.72 2.33
N CYS A 413 1.47 22.31 3.49
CA CYS A 413 0.96 21.58 4.66
C CYS A 413 -0.41 20.91 4.43
N TRP A 414 -1.12 21.22 3.36
CA TRP A 414 -2.36 20.52 2.98
C TRP A 414 -2.16 19.04 2.65
N LEU A 415 -0.93 18.60 2.41
CA LEU A 415 -0.63 17.20 2.13
C LEU A 415 -0.31 16.36 3.38
N MET A 416 -0.09 17.01 4.51
CA MET A 416 0.29 16.35 5.77
C MET A 416 -0.88 15.87 6.60
#